data_c0286e0af64bc936f9b2a0fd62286921
#
_entry.id   c0286e0af64bc936f9b2a0fd62286921
#
_cell.length_a   1.000
_cell.length_b   1.000
_cell.length_c   1.000
_cell.angle_alpha   90.00
_cell.angle_beta   90.00
_cell.angle_gamma   90.00
#
_symmetry.space_group_name_H-M   'P 1'
#
loop_
_entity.id
_entity.type
_entity.pdbx_description
1 polymer ?
#
loop_
_entity_poly.entity_id
_entity_poly.type
_entity_poly.pdbx_seq_one_letter_code
_entity_poly.pdbx_strand_id
1 'polypeptide(L)'
;MLLGDHVFVGPHATLLGCTVEAACYVATGATILQGAILGTGAVVAVGALVHANTVVPSEYFVPPNTIAVGDPLRVYSPGNEQLPDAIRSASFARTAFGVRTAWEDRVTRYRDGAEVRAQEFGSHLEDDILDAGPER
;
A
#
# COMPACT_ATOMS: atom_id res chain seq x y z
N MET A 1 -1.85 -0.46 -10.03
CA MET A 1 -2.32 -1.59 -9.20
C MET A 1 -2.63 -2.76 -10.10
N LEU A 2 -2.14 -3.94 -9.74
CA LEU A 2 -2.41 -5.18 -10.48
C LEU A 2 -3.00 -6.22 -9.53
N LEU A 3 -4.07 -6.90 -9.95
CA LEU A 3 -4.69 -7.99 -9.22
C LEU A 3 -4.67 -9.24 -10.08
N GLY A 4 -4.13 -10.32 -9.56
CA GLY A 4 -4.12 -11.63 -10.20
C GLY A 4 -5.47 -12.34 -10.13
N ASP A 5 -5.52 -13.53 -10.72
CA ASP A 5 -6.73 -14.34 -10.73
C ASP A 5 -7.07 -14.86 -9.33
N HIS A 6 -8.36 -14.98 -9.05
CA HIS A 6 -8.90 -15.54 -7.78
C HIS A 6 -8.44 -14.79 -6.52
N VAL A 7 -8.13 -13.49 -6.62
CA VAL A 7 -7.85 -12.65 -5.46
C VAL A 7 -9.16 -12.34 -4.75
N PHE A 8 -9.20 -12.59 -3.44
CA PHE A 8 -10.32 -12.21 -2.58
C PHE A 8 -9.96 -10.96 -1.76
N VAL A 9 -10.78 -9.91 -1.89
CA VAL A 9 -10.61 -8.65 -1.15
C VAL A 9 -11.80 -8.47 -0.22
N GLY A 10 -11.52 -8.45 1.07
CA GLY A 10 -12.53 -8.28 2.12
C GLY A 10 -13.06 -6.85 2.23
N PRO A 11 -14.19 -6.66 2.95
CA PRO A 11 -14.77 -5.34 3.17
C PRO A 11 -13.79 -4.39 3.85
N HIS A 12 -13.83 -3.10 3.46
CA HIS A 12 -12.98 -2.05 4.01
C HIS A 12 -11.46 -2.28 3.85
N ALA A 13 -11.04 -3.24 3.02
CA ALA A 13 -9.64 -3.34 2.66
C ALA A 13 -9.22 -2.18 1.76
N THR A 14 -8.00 -1.68 1.96
CA THR A 14 -7.43 -0.57 1.18
C THR A 14 -6.22 -1.08 0.40
N LEU A 15 -6.25 -0.95 -0.92
CA LEU A 15 -5.16 -1.33 -1.80
C LEU A 15 -4.72 -0.10 -2.61
N LEU A 16 -3.46 0.29 -2.47
CA LEU A 16 -2.90 1.50 -3.09
C LEU A 16 -1.67 1.12 -3.91
N GLY A 17 -1.77 1.19 -5.25
CA GLY A 17 -0.62 1.05 -6.14
C GLY A 17 0.25 -0.20 -5.89
N CYS A 18 -0.36 -1.31 -5.50
CA CYS A 18 0.30 -2.57 -5.18
C CYS A 18 0.11 -3.62 -6.29
N THR A 19 0.85 -4.71 -6.18
CA THR A 19 0.69 -5.92 -7.00
C THR A 19 0.26 -7.06 -6.08
N VAL A 20 -0.85 -7.70 -6.40
CA VAL A 20 -1.38 -8.86 -5.69
C VAL A 20 -1.45 -10.02 -6.67
N GLU A 21 -0.62 -11.03 -6.46
CA GLU A 21 -0.59 -12.20 -7.33
C GLU A 21 -1.83 -13.10 -7.11
N ALA A 22 -1.90 -14.19 -7.87
CA ALA A 22 -3.06 -15.07 -7.87
C ALA A 22 -3.37 -15.69 -6.51
N ALA A 23 -4.65 -15.99 -6.27
CA ALA A 23 -5.16 -16.71 -5.10
C ALA A 23 -4.80 -16.10 -3.73
N CYS A 24 -4.53 -14.79 -3.68
CA CYS A 24 -4.30 -14.08 -2.43
C CYS A 24 -5.62 -13.78 -1.71
N TYR A 25 -5.55 -13.70 -0.40
CA TYR A 25 -6.65 -13.27 0.45
C TYR A 25 -6.26 -12.03 1.25
N VAL A 26 -6.95 -10.92 0.99
CA VAL A 26 -6.81 -9.66 1.73
C VAL A 26 -8.04 -9.49 2.60
N ALA A 27 -7.87 -9.64 3.90
CA ALA A 27 -9.00 -9.68 4.84
C ALA A 27 -9.59 -8.30 5.13
N THR A 28 -10.68 -8.29 5.86
CA THR A 28 -11.41 -7.09 6.30
C THR A 28 -10.47 -6.06 6.94
N GLY A 29 -10.53 -4.82 6.46
CA GLY A 29 -9.78 -3.71 7.03
C GLY A 29 -8.26 -3.78 6.85
N ALA A 30 -7.73 -4.75 6.09
CA ALA A 30 -6.32 -4.79 5.77
C ALA A 30 -5.92 -3.65 4.82
N THR A 31 -4.68 -3.19 4.93
CA THR A 31 -4.15 -2.09 4.11
C THR A 31 -2.87 -2.54 3.41
N ILE A 32 -2.83 -2.36 2.08
CA ILE A 32 -1.67 -2.65 1.26
C ILE A 32 -1.20 -1.35 0.59
N LEU A 33 0.01 -0.91 0.90
CA LEU A 33 0.53 0.37 0.42
C LEU A 33 1.31 0.25 -0.89
N GLN A 34 1.64 1.40 -1.46
CA GLN A 34 2.27 1.56 -2.76
C GLN A 34 3.57 0.74 -2.91
N GLY A 35 3.71 0.09 -4.06
CA GLY A 35 4.88 -0.70 -4.39
C GLY A 35 4.98 -2.03 -3.67
N ALA A 36 4.01 -2.38 -2.80
CA ALA A 36 3.98 -3.69 -2.16
C ALA A 36 3.62 -4.79 -3.16
N ILE A 37 4.18 -5.97 -2.95
CA ILE A 37 3.93 -7.18 -3.74
C ILE A 37 3.48 -8.29 -2.79
N LEU A 38 2.32 -8.88 -3.06
CA LEU A 38 1.86 -10.09 -2.40
C LEU A 38 2.08 -11.27 -3.34
N GLY A 39 2.93 -12.21 -2.94
CA GLY A 39 3.18 -13.44 -3.69
C GLY A 39 1.96 -14.35 -3.69
N THR A 40 1.89 -15.23 -4.68
CA THR A 40 0.76 -16.15 -4.91
C THR A 40 0.34 -16.88 -3.62
N GLY A 41 -0.96 -16.87 -3.32
CA GLY A 41 -1.51 -17.54 -2.15
C GLY A 41 -1.23 -16.85 -0.81
N ALA A 42 -0.64 -15.66 -0.80
CA ALA A 42 -0.40 -14.93 0.44
C ALA A 42 -1.72 -14.49 1.09
N VAL A 43 -1.73 -14.44 2.41
CA VAL A 43 -2.87 -14.00 3.22
C VAL A 43 -2.46 -12.79 4.03
N VAL A 44 -3.23 -11.72 3.94
CA VAL A 44 -3.10 -10.56 4.82
C VAL A 44 -4.33 -10.53 5.72
N ALA A 45 -4.12 -10.83 7.00
CA ALA A 45 -5.22 -11.01 7.95
C ALA A 45 -5.88 -9.69 8.37
N VAL A 46 -6.98 -9.78 9.10
CA VAL A 46 -7.81 -8.65 9.53
C VAL A 46 -6.98 -7.53 10.16
N GLY A 47 -7.14 -6.31 9.66
CA GLY A 47 -6.49 -5.12 10.19
C GLY A 47 -4.96 -5.07 10.03
N ALA A 48 -4.36 -6.02 9.33
CA ALA A 48 -2.92 -5.99 9.08
C ALA A 48 -2.57 -4.94 8.01
N LEU A 49 -1.36 -4.41 8.11
CA LEU A 49 -0.83 -3.43 7.18
C LEU A 49 0.43 -3.98 6.50
N VAL A 50 0.41 -4.02 5.18
CA VAL A 50 1.60 -4.26 4.37
C VAL A 50 2.13 -2.91 3.90
N HIS A 51 3.29 -2.53 4.42
CA HIS A 51 3.87 -1.21 4.17
C HIS A 51 4.42 -1.08 2.74
N ALA A 52 4.70 0.16 2.32
CA ALA A 52 5.22 0.45 0.99
C ALA A 52 6.49 -0.36 0.68
N ASN A 53 6.63 -0.79 -0.59
CA ASN A 53 7.79 -1.54 -1.10
C ASN A 53 8.07 -2.87 -0.37
N THR A 54 7.08 -3.41 0.31
CA THR A 54 7.19 -4.69 1.02
C THR A 54 6.91 -5.84 0.08
N VAL A 55 7.72 -6.90 0.15
CA VAL A 55 7.48 -8.15 -0.57
C VAL A 55 7.02 -9.21 0.42
N VAL A 56 5.76 -9.61 0.31
CA VAL A 56 5.19 -10.73 1.05
C VAL A 56 5.39 -12.00 0.24
N PRO A 57 6.14 -12.99 0.74
CA PRO A 57 6.40 -14.23 0.00
C PRO A 57 5.11 -15.00 -0.32
N SER A 58 5.18 -15.87 -1.34
CA SER A 58 4.06 -16.75 -1.66
C SER A 58 3.65 -17.60 -0.46
N GLU A 59 2.35 -17.82 -0.32
CA GLU A 59 1.74 -18.62 0.76
C GLU A 59 2.03 -18.13 2.19
N TYR A 60 2.59 -16.91 2.33
CA TYR A 60 2.87 -16.34 3.65
C TYR A 60 1.60 -15.79 4.29
N PHE A 61 1.46 -15.99 5.59
CA PHE A 61 0.37 -15.46 6.40
C PHE A 61 0.85 -14.25 7.23
N VAL A 62 0.36 -13.06 6.89
CA VAL A 62 0.58 -11.85 7.70
C VAL A 62 -0.46 -11.83 8.81
N PRO A 63 -0.05 -11.92 10.10
CA PRO A 63 -0.98 -12.05 11.22
C PRO A 63 -1.86 -10.81 11.41
N PRO A 64 -3.03 -10.97 12.07
CA PRO A 64 -3.94 -9.85 12.34
C PRO A 64 -3.28 -8.70 13.10
N ASN A 65 -3.65 -7.46 12.75
CA ASN A 65 -3.22 -6.24 13.43
C ASN A 65 -1.68 -6.09 13.51
N THR A 66 -0.96 -6.67 12.58
CA THR A 66 0.50 -6.53 12.48
C THR A 66 0.90 -5.63 11.32
N ILE A 67 2.15 -5.20 11.31
CA ILE A 67 2.73 -4.38 10.25
C ILE A 67 3.87 -5.17 9.59
N ALA A 68 3.66 -5.51 8.32
CA ALA A 68 4.65 -6.17 7.48
C ALA A 68 5.47 -5.13 6.72
N VAL A 69 6.81 -5.20 6.81
CA VAL A 69 7.71 -4.19 6.23
C VAL A 69 8.92 -4.86 5.59
N GLY A 70 9.23 -4.44 4.38
CA GLY A 70 10.52 -4.64 3.73
C GLY A 70 10.65 -5.89 2.86
N ASP A 71 11.83 -6.01 2.29
CA ASP A 71 12.32 -7.16 1.53
C ASP A 71 13.81 -7.34 1.90
N PRO A 72 14.16 -8.37 2.67
CA PRO A 72 13.33 -9.45 3.22
C PRO A 72 12.25 -8.99 4.20
N LEU A 73 11.11 -9.68 4.17
CA LEU A 73 9.95 -9.38 5.00
C LEU A 73 10.25 -9.47 6.51
N ARG A 74 9.81 -8.47 7.25
CA ARG A 74 9.70 -8.51 8.72
C ARG A 74 8.30 -8.10 9.15
N VAL A 75 7.80 -8.74 10.19
CA VAL A 75 6.47 -8.47 10.74
C VAL A 75 6.61 -7.95 12.17
N TYR A 76 5.97 -6.82 12.44
CA TYR A 76 6.05 -6.12 13.72
C TYR A 76 4.67 -6.01 14.37
N SER A 77 4.64 -6.05 15.71
CA SER A 77 3.49 -5.53 16.44
C SER A 77 3.49 -3.99 16.42
N PRO A 78 2.33 -3.33 16.58
CA PRO A 78 2.25 -1.86 16.54
C PRO A 78 3.15 -1.14 17.58
N GLY A 79 3.41 -1.76 18.73
CA GLY A 79 4.25 -1.21 19.79
C GLY A 79 5.73 -1.59 19.71
N ASN A 80 6.18 -2.23 18.64
CA ASN A 80 7.58 -2.64 18.52
C ASN A 80 8.51 -1.43 18.34
N GLU A 81 9.57 -1.35 19.15
CA GLU A 81 10.51 -0.23 19.16
C GLU A 81 11.30 -0.08 17.85
N GLN A 82 11.45 -1.15 17.06
CA GLN A 82 12.15 -1.13 15.78
C GLN A 82 11.26 -0.70 14.61
N LEU A 83 9.94 -0.65 14.82
CA LEU A 83 8.98 -0.32 13.76
C LEU A 83 9.21 1.06 13.13
N PRO A 84 9.50 2.15 13.87
CA PRO A 84 9.74 3.46 13.26
C PRO A 84 10.90 3.46 12.27
N ASP A 85 11.99 2.77 12.56
CA ASP A 85 13.14 2.68 11.66
C ASP A 85 12.84 1.82 10.43
N ALA A 86 12.07 0.75 10.59
CA ALA A 86 11.61 -0.08 9.48
C ALA A 86 10.70 0.72 8.54
N ILE A 87 9.78 1.51 9.08
CA ILE A 87 8.90 2.40 8.29
C ILE A 87 9.71 3.48 7.56
N ARG A 88 10.68 4.07 8.21
CA ARG A 88 11.60 5.04 7.58
C ARG A 88 12.29 4.42 6.36
N SER A 89 12.80 3.19 6.51
CA SER A 89 13.49 2.46 5.45
C SER A 89 12.58 2.10 4.27
N ALA A 90 11.27 1.94 4.50
CA ALA A 90 10.29 1.65 3.46
C ALA A 90 10.07 2.81 2.46
N SER A 91 10.55 4.01 2.78
CA SER A 91 10.55 5.18 1.88
C SER A 91 9.18 5.54 1.27
N PHE A 92 8.11 5.43 2.04
CA PHE A 92 6.72 5.62 1.60
C PHE A 92 6.51 6.91 0.81
N ALA A 93 6.98 8.06 1.33
CA ALA A 93 6.74 9.35 0.67
C ALA A 93 7.44 9.46 -0.70
N ARG A 94 8.59 8.80 -0.87
CA ARG A 94 9.27 8.72 -2.17
C ARG A 94 8.48 7.86 -3.15
N THR A 95 7.98 6.73 -2.71
CA THR A 95 7.23 5.79 -3.55
C THR A 95 5.85 6.34 -3.92
N ALA A 96 5.12 6.90 -2.94
CA ALA A 96 3.77 7.39 -3.15
C ALA A 96 3.70 8.75 -3.85
N PHE A 97 4.68 9.65 -3.63
CA PHE A 97 4.63 11.05 -4.08
C PHE A 97 5.89 11.53 -4.79
N GLY A 98 6.94 10.71 -4.92
CA GLY A 98 8.23 11.14 -5.46
C GLY A 98 9.00 12.11 -4.55
N VAL A 99 8.56 12.35 -3.33
CA VAL A 99 9.16 13.29 -2.38
C VAL A 99 10.45 12.72 -1.79
N ARG A 100 11.54 13.49 -1.89
CA ARG A 100 12.88 13.11 -1.43
C ARG A 100 13.36 13.90 -0.22
N THR A 101 12.53 14.80 0.31
CA THR A 101 12.84 15.61 1.49
C THR A 101 13.20 14.74 2.68
N ALA A 102 14.20 15.16 3.46
CA ALA A 102 14.68 14.41 4.61
C ALA A 102 13.56 14.07 5.59
N TRP A 103 13.66 12.92 6.24
CA TRP A 103 12.67 12.45 7.21
C TRP A 103 12.46 13.44 8.36
N GLU A 104 13.52 14.09 8.80
CA GLU A 104 13.55 15.03 9.92
C GLU A 104 12.83 16.35 9.60
N ASP A 105 12.80 16.77 8.34
CA ASP A 105 12.07 17.96 7.88
C ASP A 105 10.64 17.61 7.47
N ARG A 106 9.83 17.31 8.47
CA ARG A 106 8.45 16.86 8.27
C ARG A 106 7.56 17.92 7.63
N VAL A 107 7.77 19.18 7.98
CA VAL A 107 6.94 20.28 7.46
C VAL A 107 7.11 20.39 5.96
N THR A 108 8.35 20.51 5.48
CA THR A 108 8.65 20.58 4.05
C THR A 108 8.20 19.30 3.34
N ARG A 109 8.50 18.13 3.93
CA ARG A 109 8.15 16.82 3.37
C ARG A 109 6.65 16.67 3.11
N TYR A 110 5.80 17.03 4.06
CA TYR A 110 4.36 16.88 3.91
C TYR A 110 3.75 17.98 3.04
N ARG A 111 4.32 19.19 3.06
CA ARG A 111 3.94 20.23 2.10
C ARG A 111 4.23 19.78 0.67
N ASP A 112 5.44 19.27 0.39
CA ASP A 112 5.82 18.78 -0.93
C ASP A 112 4.89 17.65 -1.40
N GLY A 113 4.54 16.71 -0.50
CA GLY A 113 3.58 15.64 -0.79
C GLY A 113 2.18 16.16 -1.11
N ALA A 114 1.72 17.18 -0.38
CA ALA A 114 0.41 17.80 -0.62
C ALA A 114 0.38 18.54 -1.97
N GLU A 115 1.46 19.23 -2.34
CA GLU A 115 1.59 19.92 -3.64
C GLU A 115 1.57 18.92 -4.80
N VAL A 116 2.28 17.78 -4.69
CA VAL A 116 2.23 16.71 -5.71
C VAL A 116 0.80 16.20 -5.89
N ARG A 117 0.08 15.93 -4.80
CA ARG A 117 -1.32 15.49 -4.88
C ARG A 117 -2.25 16.53 -5.48
N ALA A 118 -2.07 17.80 -5.13
CA ALA A 118 -2.86 18.88 -5.71
C ALA A 118 -2.65 18.98 -7.23
N GLN A 119 -1.43 18.80 -7.70
CA GLN A 119 -1.11 18.77 -9.13
C GLN A 119 -1.75 17.57 -9.83
N GLU A 120 -1.67 16.37 -9.24
CA GLU A 120 -2.34 15.17 -9.78
C GLU A 120 -3.84 15.39 -9.93
N PHE A 121 -4.51 15.87 -8.88
CA PHE A 121 -5.94 16.12 -8.95
C PHE A 121 -6.29 17.25 -9.93
N GLY A 122 -5.44 18.27 -10.05
CA GLY A 122 -5.61 19.35 -11.02
C GLY A 122 -5.57 18.85 -12.47
N SER A 123 -4.77 17.81 -12.77
CA SER A 123 -4.71 17.24 -14.12
C SER A 123 -6.00 16.53 -14.55
N HIS A 124 -6.81 16.06 -13.58
CA HIS A 124 -8.07 15.36 -13.84
C HIS A 124 -9.23 16.30 -14.20
N LEU A 125 -9.06 17.61 -14.08
CA LEU A 125 -10.10 18.57 -14.48
C LEU A 125 -10.37 18.56 -15.99
N GLU A 126 -9.42 18.07 -16.79
CA GLU A 126 -9.50 17.96 -18.25
C GLU A 126 -9.88 16.53 -18.71
N ASP A 127 -10.15 15.63 -17.77
CA ASP A 127 -10.52 14.25 -18.13
C ASP A 127 -11.90 14.20 -18.78
N ASP A 128 -12.02 13.42 -19.85
CA ASP A 128 -13.29 13.15 -20.49
C ASP A 128 -14.17 12.25 -19.63
N ILE A 129 -15.44 12.61 -19.49
CA ILE A 129 -16.43 11.73 -18.88
C ILE A 129 -16.74 10.62 -19.89
N LEU A 130 -16.32 9.41 -19.58
CA LEU A 130 -16.71 8.25 -20.37
C LEU A 130 -18.21 8.00 -20.18
N ASP A 131 -18.98 8.03 -21.26
CA ASP A 131 -20.41 7.67 -21.23
C ASP A 131 -20.55 6.28 -20.60
N ALA A 132 -21.38 6.19 -19.56
CA ALA A 132 -21.81 4.89 -19.07
C ALA A 132 -22.46 4.17 -20.25
N GLY A 133 -21.85 3.07 -20.69
CA GLY A 133 -22.45 2.24 -21.74
C GLY A 133 -23.88 1.86 -21.34
N PRO A 134 -24.71 1.40 -22.30
CA PRO A 134 -26.10 1.12 -22.03
C PRO A 134 -26.26 0.26 -20.78
N GLU A 135 -27.13 0.70 -19.87
CA GLU A 135 -27.48 -0.05 -18.65
C GLU A 135 -27.85 -1.48 -19.05
N ARG A 136 -27.19 -2.42 -18.43
CA ARG A 136 -27.45 -3.84 -18.65
C ARG A 136 -28.68 -4.29 -17.88
#